data_85bb4e464bdde22188190563dbfad6bb
#
_entry.id   85bb4e464bdde22188190563dbfad6bb
#
_cell.length_a   1.000
_cell.length_b   1.000
_cell.length_c   1.000
_cell.angle_alpha   90.00
_cell.angle_beta   90.00
_cell.angle_gamma   90.00
#
_symmetry.space_group_name_H-M   'P 1'
#
loop_
_entity.id
_entity.type
_entity.pdbx_description
1 polymer ?
#
loop_
_entity_poly.entity_id
_entity_poly.type
_entity_poly.pdbx_seq_one_letter_code
_entity_poly.pdbx_strand_id
1 'polypeptide(L)'
;MLAEMPWDLAPHLPWRVFMSPVEKWAAQPSFVIGEYLFITLAALAFAHAWRQGEQRRRHVLAWFAALIAGTANDMIFMALPLVDNFWQAQATIMITPRLPLYIPCVYVCFMYFPTVAVWRTRLPPLPRALLTGLAGSLFYAPYDIVGAKFSWWTWHDSDAPIANRLLGAPIGSTMWVITFVATFAYILNRVVDRDPAVSRRTVALAIGLVAGCSSLIMMVQMTALQQLDGGVPGVRALLAVLAIYAAVVASGWRRAGPPRARPGDAVLRAAVCVYFTALPLIMVCFDPQTHVNASMHQTYGACHVEATDITGLTRFKYLCAEDFDEDFSFACVDRLPAAGSEWYTVCGRAHTSFPRWMAGVAGLGALGILVYLYLLGGLRRGRGEPGV
;
A
#
# COMPACT_ATOMS: atom_id res chain seq x y z
N MET A 1 -29.50 6.09 -17.18
CA MET A 1 -28.99 5.41 -18.38
C MET A 1 -27.49 5.23 -18.15
N LEU A 2 -27.10 4.12 -17.52
CA LEU A 2 -25.69 3.71 -17.39
C LEU A 2 -25.34 3.11 -18.75
N ALA A 3 -24.52 3.82 -19.52
CA ALA A 3 -23.98 3.29 -20.76
C ALA A 3 -23.34 1.92 -20.46
N GLU A 4 -23.62 0.97 -21.31
CA GLU A 4 -23.03 -0.38 -21.30
C GLU A 4 -21.53 -0.25 -21.10
N MET A 5 -21.06 -0.66 -19.91
CA MET A 5 -19.62 -0.74 -19.67
C MET A 5 -19.09 -1.94 -20.45
N PRO A 6 -17.90 -1.84 -21.09
CA PRO A 6 -17.39 -2.85 -22.02
C PRO A 6 -17.04 -4.21 -21.38
N TRP A 7 -17.16 -4.32 -20.07
CA TRP A 7 -17.12 -5.54 -19.26
C TRP A 7 -18.43 -5.64 -18.52
N ASP A 8 -19.12 -6.71 -18.66
CA ASP A 8 -20.42 -6.95 -18.04
C ASP A 8 -20.29 -7.01 -16.50
N LEU A 9 -20.27 -5.83 -15.87
CA LEU A 9 -20.29 -5.67 -14.42
C LEU A 9 -21.71 -5.49 -13.88
N ALA A 10 -22.74 -5.57 -14.75
CA ALA A 10 -24.14 -5.47 -14.37
C ALA A 10 -24.57 -6.43 -13.25
N PRO A 11 -24.05 -7.68 -13.16
CA PRO A 11 -24.38 -8.57 -12.06
C PRO A 11 -23.95 -8.08 -10.67
N HIS A 12 -23.04 -7.09 -10.59
CA HIS A 12 -22.44 -6.63 -9.33
C HIS A 12 -23.08 -5.38 -8.73
N LEU A 13 -24.22 -4.96 -9.24
CA LEU A 13 -25.04 -3.94 -8.58
C LEU A 13 -25.52 -4.48 -7.22
N PRO A 14 -25.39 -3.68 -6.12
CA PRO A 14 -25.65 -2.23 -6.06
C PRO A 14 -24.41 -1.30 -5.91
N TRP A 15 -23.20 -1.69 -6.24
CA TRP A 15 -22.08 -0.75 -6.21
C TRP A 15 -22.31 0.47 -7.13
N ARG A 16 -21.68 1.59 -6.79
CA ARG A 16 -21.81 2.86 -7.53
C ARG A 16 -20.46 3.39 -7.94
N VAL A 17 -20.34 3.89 -9.17
CA VAL A 17 -19.12 4.57 -9.65
C VAL A 17 -18.87 5.83 -8.82
N PHE A 18 -19.94 6.56 -8.46
CA PHE A 18 -19.87 7.74 -7.61
C PHE A 18 -20.81 7.60 -6.42
N MET A 19 -20.29 7.89 -5.25
CA MET A 19 -21.03 8.04 -4.00
C MET A 19 -20.81 9.44 -3.46
N SER A 20 -21.87 10.08 -2.97
CA SER A 20 -21.74 11.41 -2.37
C SER A 20 -20.74 11.37 -1.19
N PRO A 21 -19.79 12.32 -1.12
CA PRO A 21 -18.88 12.40 0.03
C PRO A 21 -19.64 12.58 1.36
N VAL A 22 -20.81 13.24 1.35
CA VAL A 22 -21.65 13.42 2.54
C VAL A 22 -22.25 12.07 2.98
N GLU A 23 -22.76 11.29 2.02
CA GLU A 23 -23.29 9.95 2.28
C GLU A 23 -22.18 9.01 2.79
N LYS A 24 -21.01 9.05 2.15
CA LYS A 24 -19.85 8.26 2.58
C LYS A 24 -19.34 8.68 3.97
N TRP A 25 -19.35 9.98 4.26
CA TRP A 25 -18.99 10.52 5.57
C TRP A 25 -19.91 10.00 6.68
N ALA A 26 -21.21 9.90 6.43
CA ALA A 26 -22.16 9.37 7.39
C ALA A 26 -21.89 7.90 7.74
N ALA A 27 -21.39 7.11 6.78
CA ALA A 27 -21.09 5.69 6.97
C ALA A 27 -19.65 5.45 7.47
N GLN A 28 -18.66 6.15 6.92
CA GLN A 28 -17.23 5.94 7.21
C GLN A 28 -16.44 7.27 7.13
N PRO A 29 -16.53 8.14 8.14
CA PRO A 29 -15.89 9.46 8.09
C PRO A 29 -14.36 9.37 8.00
N SER A 30 -13.72 8.41 8.68
CA SER A 30 -12.28 8.20 8.60
C SER A 30 -11.82 7.83 7.18
N PHE A 31 -12.64 7.06 6.46
CA PHE A 31 -12.32 6.65 5.10
C PHE A 31 -12.34 7.83 4.12
N VAL A 32 -13.32 8.74 4.25
CA VAL A 32 -13.37 9.97 3.42
C VAL A 32 -12.08 10.76 3.59
N ILE A 33 -11.61 10.95 4.83
CA ILE A 33 -10.34 11.65 5.09
C ILE A 33 -9.18 10.90 4.43
N GLY A 34 -9.07 9.59 4.60
CA GLY A 34 -8.01 8.77 4.01
C GLY A 34 -8.03 8.80 2.48
N GLU A 35 -9.20 8.63 1.87
CA GLU A 35 -9.40 8.67 0.43
C GLU A 35 -8.88 9.99 -0.18
N TYR A 36 -9.37 11.12 0.34
CA TYR A 36 -8.95 12.44 -0.17
C TYR A 36 -7.52 12.81 0.21
N LEU A 37 -6.99 12.30 1.32
CA LEU A 37 -5.58 12.46 1.67
C LEU A 37 -4.69 11.84 0.57
N PHE A 38 -4.94 10.60 0.17
CA PHE A 38 -4.14 9.92 -0.85
C PHE A 38 -4.31 10.52 -2.24
N ILE A 39 -5.53 10.90 -2.63
CA ILE A 39 -5.77 11.58 -3.91
C ILE A 39 -4.99 12.91 -3.95
N THR A 40 -5.05 13.68 -2.86
CA THR A 40 -4.34 14.98 -2.77
C THR A 40 -2.82 14.77 -2.78
N LEU A 41 -2.30 13.79 -2.05
CA LEU A 41 -0.86 13.50 -2.03
C LEU A 41 -0.35 13.00 -3.38
N ALA A 42 -1.11 12.19 -4.10
CA ALA A 42 -0.76 11.73 -5.45
C ALA A 42 -0.77 12.90 -6.46
N ALA A 43 -1.74 13.79 -6.39
CA ALA A 43 -1.79 15.02 -7.20
C ALA A 43 -0.61 15.96 -6.88
N LEU A 44 -0.29 16.13 -5.59
CA LEU A 44 0.87 16.91 -5.15
C LEU A 44 2.19 16.28 -5.63
N ALA A 45 2.32 14.95 -5.57
CA ALA A 45 3.46 14.22 -6.11
C ALA A 45 3.61 14.42 -7.63
N PHE A 46 2.49 14.47 -8.38
CA PHE A 46 2.53 14.81 -9.80
C PHE A 46 2.99 16.25 -10.06
N ALA A 47 2.42 17.20 -9.32
CA ALA A 47 2.82 18.60 -9.41
C ALA A 47 4.31 18.79 -9.05
N HIS A 48 4.80 18.08 -8.04
CA HIS A 48 6.21 18.03 -7.68
C HIS A 48 7.05 17.45 -8.84
N ALA A 49 6.65 16.30 -9.40
CA ALA A 49 7.35 15.66 -10.53
C ALA A 49 7.44 16.60 -11.74
N TRP A 50 6.34 17.30 -12.03
CA TRP A 50 6.26 18.23 -13.15
C TRP A 50 7.19 19.44 -13.02
N ARG A 51 7.44 19.90 -11.79
CA ARG A 51 8.26 21.07 -11.48
C ARG A 51 9.77 20.79 -11.36
N GLN A 52 10.24 19.56 -11.63
CA GLN A 52 11.65 19.16 -11.43
C GLN A 52 12.63 19.65 -12.51
N GLY A 53 12.27 20.65 -13.32
CA GLY A 53 13.16 21.24 -14.33
C GLY A 53 13.72 20.20 -15.31
N GLU A 54 15.03 20.10 -15.40
CA GLU A 54 15.71 19.13 -16.27
C GLU A 54 15.40 17.67 -15.95
N GLN A 55 15.10 17.37 -14.67
CA GLN A 55 14.75 16.02 -14.22
C GLN A 55 13.25 15.69 -14.35
N ARG A 56 12.44 16.60 -14.91
CA ARG A 56 11.00 16.42 -15.03
C ARG A 56 10.61 15.10 -15.66
N ARG A 57 11.22 14.73 -16.80
CA ARG A 57 10.90 13.46 -17.50
C ARG A 57 11.13 12.23 -16.60
N ARG A 58 12.22 12.22 -15.85
CA ARG A 58 12.55 11.14 -14.91
C ARG A 58 11.52 11.04 -13.78
N HIS A 59 11.16 12.16 -13.18
CA HIS A 59 10.19 12.21 -12.09
C HIS A 59 8.77 11.89 -12.54
N VAL A 60 8.33 12.43 -13.69
CA VAL A 60 7.02 12.11 -14.28
C VAL A 60 6.95 10.63 -14.66
N LEU A 61 8.02 10.05 -15.24
CA LEU A 61 8.08 8.61 -15.49
C LEU A 61 7.95 7.81 -14.20
N ALA A 62 8.63 8.19 -13.11
CA ALA A 62 8.52 7.49 -11.84
C ALA A 62 7.10 7.53 -11.27
N TRP A 63 6.39 8.65 -11.41
CA TRP A 63 5.01 8.79 -11.00
C TRP A 63 4.08 7.86 -11.78
N PHE A 64 4.14 7.89 -13.13
CA PHE A 64 3.34 6.99 -13.97
C PHE A 64 3.72 5.52 -13.81
N ALA A 65 5.01 5.22 -13.63
CA ALA A 65 5.47 3.87 -13.37
C ALA A 65 4.90 3.32 -12.05
N ALA A 66 4.86 4.14 -11.00
CA ALA A 66 4.24 3.77 -9.72
C ALA A 66 2.73 3.53 -9.87
N LEU A 67 2.02 4.44 -10.52
CA LEU A 67 0.59 4.30 -10.81
C LEU A 67 0.27 3.00 -11.54
N ILE A 68 0.98 2.75 -12.64
CA ILE A 68 0.70 1.60 -13.51
C ILE A 68 1.14 0.28 -12.87
N ALA A 69 2.34 0.23 -12.25
CA ALA A 69 2.81 -0.98 -11.61
C ALA A 69 1.91 -1.38 -10.44
N GLY A 70 1.48 -0.42 -9.61
CA GLY A 70 0.59 -0.67 -8.50
C GLY A 70 -0.80 -1.12 -8.94
N THR A 71 -1.41 -0.40 -9.87
CA THR A 71 -2.72 -0.78 -10.43
C THR A 71 -2.66 -2.17 -11.09
N ALA A 72 -1.61 -2.46 -11.87
CA ALA A 72 -1.44 -3.77 -12.48
C ALA A 72 -1.29 -4.88 -11.43
N ASN A 73 -0.58 -4.61 -10.33
CA ASN A 73 -0.45 -5.56 -9.25
C ASN A 73 -1.80 -5.91 -8.62
N ASP A 74 -2.62 -4.92 -8.25
CA ASP A 74 -3.95 -5.17 -7.68
C ASP A 74 -4.83 -5.93 -8.66
N MET A 75 -4.85 -5.54 -9.93
CA MET A 75 -5.63 -6.23 -10.96
C MET A 75 -5.22 -7.69 -11.13
N ILE A 76 -3.91 -8.00 -11.03
CA ILE A 76 -3.41 -9.39 -11.09
C ILE A 76 -3.94 -10.17 -9.88
N PHE A 77 -3.81 -9.65 -8.66
CA PHE A 77 -4.25 -10.34 -7.46
C PHE A 77 -5.77 -10.52 -7.41
N MET A 78 -6.54 -9.51 -7.82
CA MET A 78 -8.01 -9.61 -7.92
C MET A 78 -8.50 -10.61 -8.98
N ALA A 79 -7.67 -10.91 -9.99
CA ALA A 79 -8.01 -11.86 -11.04
C ALA A 79 -7.65 -13.31 -10.69
N LEU A 80 -6.82 -13.55 -9.68
CA LEU A 80 -6.36 -14.87 -9.30
C LEU A 80 -7.34 -15.52 -8.31
N PRO A 81 -8.03 -16.63 -8.68
CA PRO A 81 -8.99 -17.29 -7.80
C PRO A 81 -8.38 -17.68 -6.45
N LEU A 82 -9.07 -17.41 -5.36
CA LEU A 82 -8.70 -17.71 -3.96
C LEU A 82 -7.41 -17.01 -3.47
N VAL A 83 -6.71 -16.26 -4.31
CA VAL A 83 -5.54 -15.47 -3.90
C VAL A 83 -5.96 -14.07 -3.46
N ASP A 84 -7.09 -13.61 -3.95
CA ASP A 84 -7.74 -12.36 -3.59
C ASP A 84 -8.38 -12.45 -2.18
N ASN A 85 -7.63 -12.12 -1.18
CA ASN A 85 -8.03 -12.24 0.22
C ASN A 85 -8.29 -10.89 0.91
N PHE A 86 -8.57 -9.86 0.12
CA PHE A 86 -8.96 -8.52 0.60
C PHE A 86 -10.00 -7.88 -0.31
N TRP A 87 -10.89 -7.04 0.27
CA TRP A 87 -11.98 -6.39 -0.45
C TRP A 87 -12.13 -4.95 0.00
N GLN A 88 -12.03 -4.03 -0.96
CA GLN A 88 -12.13 -2.60 -0.70
C GLN A 88 -13.59 -2.20 -0.43
N ALA A 89 -13.80 -1.32 0.54
CA ALA A 89 -15.10 -0.70 0.76
C ALA A 89 -15.48 0.21 -0.42
N GLN A 90 -16.81 0.40 -0.64
CA GLN A 90 -17.32 1.41 -1.56
C GLN A 90 -16.73 2.78 -1.20
N ALA A 91 -15.95 3.37 -2.09
CA ALA A 91 -15.38 4.70 -1.98
C ALA A 91 -16.28 5.78 -2.61
N THR A 92 -15.90 7.04 -2.51
CA THR A 92 -16.61 8.11 -3.23
C THR A 92 -16.46 7.99 -4.74
N ILE A 93 -15.32 7.47 -5.20
CA ILE A 93 -15.06 7.20 -6.62
C ILE A 93 -14.53 5.79 -6.78
N MET A 94 -15.25 4.95 -7.53
CA MET A 94 -14.86 3.59 -7.87
C MET A 94 -14.49 3.49 -9.35
N ILE A 95 -13.37 2.85 -9.65
CA ILE A 95 -12.96 2.51 -11.03
C ILE A 95 -13.63 1.19 -11.46
N THR A 96 -13.66 0.22 -10.56
CA THR A 96 -14.37 -1.06 -10.72
C THR A 96 -15.08 -1.39 -9.41
N PRO A 97 -15.94 -2.43 -9.32
CA PRO A 97 -16.57 -2.84 -8.06
C PRO A 97 -15.59 -3.12 -6.92
N ARG A 98 -14.33 -3.41 -7.24
CA ARG A 98 -13.29 -3.78 -6.27
C ARG A 98 -12.12 -2.82 -6.21
N LEU A 99 -12.03 -1.84 -7.13
CA LEU A 99 -10.90 -0.92 -7.22
C LEU A 99 -11.37 0.54 -7.08
N PRO A 100 -11.28 1.14 -5.90
CA PRO A 100 -11.49 2.56 -5.70
C PRO A 100 -10.36 3.41 -6.31
N LEU A 101 -10.66 4.64 -6.73
CA LEU A 101 -9.67 5.56 -7.31
C LEU A 101 -8.51 5.87 -6.36
N TYR A 102 -8.76 5.92 -5.06
CA TYR A 102 -7.70 6.25 -4.11
C TYR A 102 -6.60 5.18 -4.06
N ILE A 103 -6.88 3.91 -4.40
CA ILE A 103 -5.88 2.83 -4.36
C ILE A 103 -4.72 3.06 -5.34
N PRO A 104 -4.92 3.35 -6.64
CA PRO A 104 -3.83 3.81 -7.51
C PRO A 104 -3.05 5.01 -6.93
N CYS A 105 -3.73 5.92 -6.21
CA CYS A 105 -3.09 7.05 -5.54
C CYS A 105 -2.24 6.62 -4.34
N VAL A 106 -2.67 5.61 -3.58
CA VAL A 106 -1.88 4.98 -2.51
C VAL A 106 -0.57 4.43 -3.07
N TYR A 107 -0.63 3.69 -4.18
CA TYR A 107 0.56 3.16 -4.85
C TYR A 107 1.53 4.27 -5.27
N VAL A 108 1.02 5.33 -5.87
CA VAL A 108 1.86 6.50 -6.18
C VAL A 108 2.57 7.01 -4.92
N CYS A 109 1.86 7.13 -3.80
CA CYS A 109 2.44 7.68 -2.58
C CYS A 109 3.58 6.80 -2.05
N PHE A 110 3.34 5.53 -1.76
CA PHE A 110 4.37 4.69 -1.13
C PHE A 110 5.45 4.18 -2.09
N MET A 111 5.36 4.47 -3.39
CA MET A 111 6.39 4.16 -4.37
C MET A 111 7.14 5.40 -4.85
N TYR A 112 6.46 6.50 -5.16
CA TYR A 112 7.10 7.72 -5.64
C TYR A 112 7.89 8.46 -4.55
N PHE A 113 7.28 8.69 -3.38
CA PHE A 113 7.95 9.40 -2.28
C PHE A 113 9.27 8.73 -1.86
N PRO A 114 9.32 7.41 -1.55
CA PRO A 114 10.57 6.76 -1.21
C PRO A 114 11.56 6.72 -2.37
N THR A 115 11.10 6.52 -3.61
CA THR A 115 11.98 6.53 -4.79
C THR A 115 12.72 7.86 -4.91
N VAL A 116 12.00 8.98 -4.84
CA VAL A 116 12.59 10.31 -4.96
C VAL A 116 13.48 10.64 -3.76
N ALA A 117 13.05 10.27 -2.54
CA ALA A 117 13.86 10.47 -1.33
C ALA A 117 15.20 9.71 -1.42
N VAL A 118 15.17 8.45 -1.87
CA VAL A 118 16.37 7.62 -2.00
C VAL A 118 17.24 8.02 -3.19
N TRP A 119 16.69 8.60 -4.26
CA TRP A 119 17.51 9.18 -5.36
C TRP A 119 18.46 10.28 -4.90
N ARG A 120 18.23 10.84 -3.73
CA ARG A 120 19.13 11.86 -3.13
C ARG A 120 20.38 11.24 -2.50
N THR A 121 20.40 9.92 -2.30
CA THR A 121 21.57 9.17 -1.82
C THR A 121 22.55 8.86 -2.96
N ARG A 122 23.78 8.44 -2.59
CA ARG A 122 24.80 7.95 -3.56
C ARG A 122 24.87 6.42 -3.62
N LEU A 123 23.82 5.75 -3.16
CA LEU A 123 23.82 4.29 -3.09
C LEU A 123 23.93 3.65 -4.47
N PRO A 124 24.71 2.56 -4.61
CA PRO A 124 24.71 1.73 -5.80
C PRO A 124 23.31 1.19 -6.14
N PRO A 125 23.06 0.72 -7.37
CA PRO A 125 21.70 0.39 -7.83
C PRO A 125 20.93 -0.58 -6.93
N LEU A 126 21.55 -1.68 -6.49
CA LEU A 126 20.88 -2.66 -5.64
C LEU A 126 20.58 -2.11 -4.23
N PRO A 127 21.57 -1.64 -3.42
CA PRO A 127 21.28 -1.01 -2.14
C PRO A 127 20.27 0.15 -2.23
N ARG A 128 20.30 0.93 -3.32
CA ARG A 128 19.34 2.00 -3.58
C ARG A 128 17.92 1.47 -3.70
N ALA A 129 17.72 0.39 -4.45
CA ALA A 129 16.42 -0.24 -4.62
C ALA A 129 15.90 -0.86 -3.31
N LEU A 130 16.77 -1.57 -2.58
CA LEU A 130 16.40 -2.19 -1.30
C LEU A 130 16.03 -1.14 -0.25
N LEU A 131 16.77 -0.02 -0.18
CA LEU A 131 16.39 1.09 0.70
C LEU A 131 15.05 1.70 0.30
N THR A 132 14.75 1.78 -1.01
CA THR A 132 13.44 2.24 -1.48
C THR A 132 12.33 1.30 -1.02
N GLY A 133 12.55 -0.03 -1.05
CA GLY A 133 11.61 -1.01 -0.53
C GLY A 133 11.34 -0.85 0.96
N LEU A 134 12.40 -0.71 1.77
CA LEU A 134 12.28 -0.49 3.22
C LEU A 134 11.57 0.83 3.54
N ALA A 135 11.91 1.92 2.84
CA ALA A 135 11.27 3.20 3.02
C ALA A 135 9.80 3.20 2.56
N GLY A 136 9.51 2.49 1.45
CA GLY A 136 8.13 2.30 0.96
C GLY A 136 7.27 1.52 1.96
N SER A 137 7.82 0.47 2.57
CA SER A 137 7.12 -0.29 3.60
C SER A 137 6.87 0.56 4.86
N LEU A 138 7.83 1.37 5.29
CA LEU A 138 7.63 2.30 6.40
C LEU A 138 6.56 3.35 6.08
N PHE A 139 6.46 3.79 4.82
CA PHE A 139 5.39 4.68 4.39
C PHE A 139 4.03 3.97 4.41
N TYR A 140 3.96 2.72 3.94
CA TYR A 140 2.73 1.97 3.80
C TYR A 140 2.18 1.43 5.13
N ALA A 141 3.03 0.97 6.05
CA ALA A 141 2.63 0.27 7.26
C ALA A 141 1.57 0.99 8.13
N PRO A 142 1.67 2.30 8.42
CA PRO A 142 0.63 3.00 9.19
C PRO A 142 -0.73 2.99 8.48
N TYR A 143 -0.74 3.11 7.15
CA TYR A 143 -1.95 3.05 6.34
C TYR A 143 -2.59 1.66 6.39
N ASP A 144 -1.79 0.59 6.26
CA ASP A 144 -2.26 -0.79 6.30
C ASP A 144 -2.94 -1.13 7.64
N ILE A 145 -2.41 -0.61 8.74
CA ILE A 145 -3.01 -0.78 10.07
C ILE A 145 -4.30 0.03 10.20
N VAL A 146 -4.27 1.32 9.87
CA VAL A 146 -5.42 2.21 10.03
C VAL A 146 -6.58 1.78 9.14
N GLY A 147 -6.31 1.50 7.87
CA GLY A 147 -7.34 1.13 6.92
C GLY A 147 -8.08 -0.15 7.29
N ALA A 148 -7.34 -1.20 7.71
CA ALA A 148 -7.95 -2.43 8.18
C ALA A 148 -8.80 -2.20 9.44
N LYS A 149 -8.28 -1.46 10.45
CA LYS A 149 -8.99 -1.20 11.71
C LYS A 149 -10.25 -0.34 11.55
N PHE A 150 -10.31 0.50 10.53
CA PHE A 150 -11.48 1.31 10.19
C PHE A 150 -12.32 0.74 9.04
N SER A 151 -12.07 -0.53 8.66
CA SER A 151 -12.81 -1.22 7.60
C SER A 151 -12.83 -0.47 6.26
N TRP A 152 -11.72 0.22 5.90
CA TRP A 152 -11.56 0.79 4.56
C TRP A 152 -11.46 -0.30 3.51
N TRP A 153 -10.96 -1.48 3.96
CA TRP A 153 -11.08 -2.79 3.33
C TRP A 153 -11.22 -3.86 4.40
N THR A 154 -11.56 -5.05 3.97
CA THR A 154 -11.62 -6.24 4.81
C THR A 154 -10.65 -7.30 4.33
N TRP A 155 -10.12 -8.07 5.28
CA TRP A 155 -9.31 -9.25 5.02
C TRP A 155 -10.10 -10.51 5.28
N HIS A 156 -9.72 -11.62 4.65
CA HIS A 156 -10.17 -12.95 5.06
C HIS A 156 -9.30 -13.39 6.25
N ASP A 157 -9.72 -13.07 7.45
CA ASP A 157 -8.89 -13.10 8.66
C ASP A 157 -8.36 -14.48 9.04
N SER A 158 -9.15 -15.54 8.82
CA SER A 158 -8.76 -16.93 9.09
C SER A 158 -7.91 -17.55 7.97
N ASP A 159 -7.75 -16.89 6.84
CA ASP A 159 -6.96 -17.38 5.74
C ASP A 159 -5.46 -17.42 6.10
N ALA A 160 -4.80 -18.56 5.87
CA ALA A 160 -3.43 -18.81 6.32
C ALA A 160 -2.41 -17.69 5.97
N PRO A 161 -2.42 -17.09 4.75
CA PRO A 161 -1.52 -15.99 4.43
C PRO A 161 -1.80 -14.68 5.19
N ILE A 162 -3.00 -14.55 5.79
CA ILE A 162 -3.48 -13.35 6.49
C ILE A 162 -3.41 -13.51 8.01
N ALA A 163 -3.48 -14.73 8.53
CA ALA A 163 -3.57 -15.04 9.96
C ALA A 163 -2.39 -14.48 10.78
N ASN A 164 -1.17 -14.46 10.22
CA ASN A 164 -0.02 -13.89 10.90
C ASN A 164 -0.01 -12.36 10.77
N ARG A 165 -0.18 -11.64 11.87
CA ARG A 165 -0.32 -10.19 11.89
C ARG A 165 0.73 -9.47 12.73
N LEU A 166 1.12 -8.29 12.31
CA LEU A 166 1.94 -7.35 13.06
C LEU A 166 1.18 -6.04 13.24
N LEU A 167 0.87 -5.69 14.50
CA LEU A 167 0.05 -4.50 14.84
C LEU A 167 -1.31 -4.47 14.09
N GLY A 168 -1.89 -5.63 13.83
CA GLY A 168 -3.17 -5.77 13.14
C GLY A 168 -3.08 -5.82 11.61
N ALA A 169 -1.93 -5.55 11.01
CA ALA A 169 -1.71 -5.74 9.57
C ALA A 169 -1.11 -7.12 9.29
N PRO A 170 -1.49 -7.81 8.19
CA PRO A 170 -0.89 -9.07 7.80
C PRO A 170 0.62 -8.93 7.54
N ILE A 171 1.42 -9.87 8.09
CA ILE A 171 2.87 -9.90 7.80
C ILE A 171 3.11 -10.07 6.30
N GLY A 172 2.25 -10.82 5.63
CA GLY A 172 2.28 -10.98 4.18
C GLY A 172 2.21 -9.65 3.43
N SER A 173 1.32 -8.73 3.85
CA SER A 173 1.21 -7.39 3.28
C SER A 173 2.50 -6.58 3.44
N THR A 174 3.09 -6.59 4.64
CA THR A 174 4.36 -5.89 4.91
C THR A 174 5.50 -6.44 4.03
N MET A 175 5.66 -7.77 3.94
CA MET A 175 6.67 -8.42 3.10
C MET A 175 6.46 -8.13 1.62
N TRP A 176 5.20 -8.16 1.19
CA TRP A 176 4.82 -7.83 -0.16
C TRP A 176 5.26 -6.41 -0.54
N VAL A 177 4.96 -5.40 0.28
CA VAL A 177 5.38 -4.01 0.01
C VAL A 177 6.89 -3.89 -0.06
N ILE A 178 7.64 -4.48 0.90
CA ILE A 178 9.11 -4.42 0.90
C ILE A 178 9.68 -4.95 -0.41
N THR A 179 9.24 -6.13 -0.85
CA THR A 179 9.80 -6.82 -2.01
C THR A 179 9.31 -6.23 -3.32
N PHE A 180 8.03 -5.83 -3.40
CA PHE A 180 7.44 -5.20 -4.57
C PHE A 180 8.08 -3.84 -4.88
N VAL A 181 8.16 -2.97 -3.87
CA VAL A 181 8.74 -1.62 -4.06
C VAL A 181 10.24 -1.69 -4.35
N ALA A 182 10.97 -2.61 -3.72
CA ALA A 182 12.38 -2.82 -4.04
C ALA A 182 12.57 -3.29 -5.48
N THR A 183 11.77 -4.23 -5.95
CA THR A 183 11.81 -4.74 -7.32
C THR A 183 11.46 -3.66 -8.32
N PHE A 184 10.35 -2.94 -8.10
CA PHE A 184 9.96 -1.78 -8.89
C PHE A 184 11.09 -0.76 -9.00
N ALA A 185 11.66 -0.35 -7.87
CA ALA A 185 12.73 0.64 -7.83
C ALA A 185 14.00 0.14 -8.54
N TYR A 186 14.33 -1.15 -8.43
CA TYR A 186 15.46 -1.73 -9.13
C TYR A 186 15.28 -1.65 -10.65
N ILE A 187 14.13 -2.10 -11.15
CA ILE A 187 13.80 -2.09 -12.58
C ILE A 187 13.80 -0.66 -13.11
N LEU A 188 13.05 0.24 -12.49
CA LEU A 188 12.95 1.65 -12.89
C LEU A 188 14.33 2.31 -12.93
N ASN A 189 15.12 2.17 -11.87
CA ASN A 189 16.45 2.76 -11.78
C ASN A 189 17.39 2.22 -12.86
N ARG A 190 17.38 0.90 -13.14
CA ARG A 190 18.24 0.28 -14.17
C ARG A 190 17.92 0.77 -15.57
N VAL A 191 16.66 1.06 -15.85
CA VAL A 191 16.23 1.58 -17.15
C VAL A 191 16.58 3.06 -17.27
N VAL A 192 16.26 3.87 -16.25
CA VAL A 192 16.50 5.32 -16.28
C VAL A 192 18.00 5.67 -16.19
N ASP A 193 18.80 4.92 -15.46
CA ASP A 193 20.24 5.19 -15.35
C ASP A 193 20.99 4.91 -16.64
N ARG A 194 20.42 4.09 -17.58
CA ARG A 194 20.99 3.85 -18.91
C ARG A 194 20.66 4.94 -19.94
N ASP A 195 19.57 5.66 -19.73
CA ASP A 195 19.15 6.75 -20.59
C ASP A 195 18.65 7.93 -19.73
N PRO A 196 19.56 8.79 -19.26
CA PRO A 196 19.19 9.96 -18.43
C PRO A 196 18.25 10.97 -19.12
N ALA A 197 18.24 11.00 -20.46
CA ALA A 197 17.35 11.86 -21.24
C ALA A 197 15.88 11.36 -21.24
N VAL A 198 15.67 10.12 -20.83
CA VAL A 198 14.36 9.46 -20.75
C VAL A 198 13.62 9.57 -22.08
N SER A 199 14.16 8.88 -23.09
CA SER A 199 13.57 8.78 -24.43
C SER A 199 12.20 8.08 -24.39
N ARG A 200 11.42 8.18 -25.47
CA ARG A 200 10.13 7.46 -25.59
C ARG A 200 10.30 5.94 -25.43
N ARG A 201 11.42 5.39 -25.95
CA ARG A 201 11.75 3.96 -25.81
C ARG A 201 11.98 3.61 -24.33
N THR A 202 12.70 4.46 -23.59
CA THR A 202 12.95 4.31 -22.17
C THR A 202 11.64 4.33 -21.37
N VAL A 203 10.71 5.23 -21.71
CA VAL A 203 9.38 5.28 -21.09
C VAL A 203 8.62 3.97 -21.34
N ALA A 204 8.50 3.52 -22.59
CA ALA A 204 7.78 2.30 -22.91
C ALA A 204 8.41 1.06 -22.23
N LEU A 205 9.75 0.97 -22.26
CA LEU A 205 10.47 -0.13 -21.61
C LEU A 205 10.28 -0.13 -20.08
N ALA A 206 10.40 1.05 -19.45
CA ALA A 206 10.24 1.15 -17.99
C ALA A 206 8.81 0.75 -17.59
N ILE A 207 7.79 1.31 -18.22
CA ILE A 207 6.38 1.01 -17.92
C ILE A 207 6.09 -0.48 -18.14
N GLY A 208 6.48 -1.05 -19.27
CA GLY A 208 6.26 -2.48 -19.58
C GLY A 208 6.95 -3.40 -18.56
N LEU A 209 8.20 -3.12 -18.21
CA LEU A 209 8.94 -3.93 -17.27
C LEU A 209 8.42 -3.79 -15.84
N VAL A 210 8.08 -2.58 -15.35
CA VAL A 210 7.56 -2.44 -13.99
C VAL A 210 6.18 -3.06 -13.85
N ALA A 211 5.30 -2.93 -14.86
CA ALA A 211 3.98 -3.50 -14.84
C ALA A 211 4.00 -5.04 -14.88
N GLY A 212 4.85 -5.62 -15.75
CA GLY A 212 4.90 -7.07 -15.94
C GLY A 212 5.80 -7.80 -14.94
N CYS A 213 6.95 -7.23 -14.59
CA CYS A 213 7.98 -7.96 -13.83
C CYS A 213 8.00 -7.66 -12.34
N SER A 214 7.46 -6.50 -11.88
CA SER A 214 7.56 -6.16 -10.45
C SER A 214 6.80 -7.17 -9.58
N SER A 215 5.56 -7.47 -9.93
CA SER A 215 4.73 -8.46 -9.21
C SER A 215 5.30 -9.87 -9.32
N LEU A 216 5.74 -10.30 -10.49
CA LEU A 216 6.32 -11.65 -10.69
C LEU A 216 7.56 -11.87 -9.85
N ILE A 217 8.51 -10.94 -9.88
CA ILE A 217 9.76 -11.05 -9.10
C ILE A 217 9.46 -10.94 -7.59
N MET A 218 8.53 -10.11 -7.20
CA MET A 218 8.05 -10.04 -5.81
C MET A 218 7.46 -11.38 -5.37
N MET A 219 6.59 -12.00 -6.16
CA MET A 219 6.00 -13.31 -5.84
C MET A 219 7.08 -14.38 -5.66
N VAL A 220 8.09 -14.43 -6.53
CA VAL A 220 9.23 -15.35 -6.38
C VAL A 220 9.98 -15.11 -5.07
N GLN A 221 10.24 -13.84 -4.70
CA GLN A 221 10.91 -13.50 -3.44
C GLN A 221 10.06 -13.92 -2.23
N MET A 222 8.76 -13.62 -2.25
CA MET A 222 7.86 -13.99 -1.16
C MET A 222 7.76 -15.50 -1.00
N THR A 223 7.57 -16.24 -2.10
CA THR A 223 7.51 -17.71 -2.08
C THR A 223 8.77 -18.33 -1.50
N ALA A 224 9.94 -17.79 -1.81
CA ALA A 224 11.20 -18.27 -1.24
C ALA A 224 11.32 -17.93 0.25
N LEU A 225 10.97 -16.72 0.67
CA LEU A 225 11.09 -16.25 2.05
C LEU A 225 10.11 -16.96 2.99
N GLN A 226 8.88 -17.16 2.56
CA GLN A 226 7.83 -17.78 3.39
C GLN A 226 8.10 -19.25 3.70
N GLN A 227 9.02 -19.91 2.97
CA GLN A 227 9.47 -21.27 3.33
C GLN A 227 10.12 -21.33 4.72
N LEU A 228 10.64 -20.21 5.24
CA LEU A 228 11.17 -20.12 6.60
C LEU A 228 10.11 -20.31 7.68
N ASP A 229 8.85 -20.07 7.33
CA ASP A 229 7.66 -20.17 8.21
C ASP A 229 6.68 -21.27 7.76
N GLY A 230 7.16 -22.26 6.98
CA GLY A 230 6.34 -23.40 6.58
C GLY A 230 5.45 -23.17 5.37
N GLY A 231 5.79 -22.20 4.51
CA GLY A 231 5.10 -21.92 3.24
C GLY A 231 4.08 -20.77 3.32
N VAL A 232 3.92 -20.15 4.49
CA VAL A 232 3.06 -18.95 4.68
C VAL A 232 3.90 -17.78 5.17
N PRO A 233 3.48 -16.52 4.92
CA PRO A 233 4.18 -15.36 5.46
C PRO A 233 4.20 -15.35 6.99
N GLY A 234 5.38 -15.25 7.59
CA GLY A 234 5.54 -15.26 9.03
C GLY A 234 6.70 -14.40 9.54
N VAL A 235 6.92 -14.42 10.84
CA VAL A 235 7.89 -13.56 11.52
C VAL A 235 9.33 -13.85 11.07
N ARG A 236 9.69 -15.11 10.84
CA ARG A 236 11.05 -15.48 10.42
C ARG A 236 11.34 -14.92 9.02
N ALA A 237 10.42 -15.07 8.10
CA ALA A 237 10.50 -14.52 6.74
C ALA A 237 10.61 -12.99 6.77
N LEU A 238 9.79 -12.31 7.60
CA LEU A 238 9.85 -10.86 7.77
C LEU A 238 11.21 -10.41 8.31
N LEU A 239 11.71 -11.05 9.37
CA LEU A 239 13.01 -10.72 9.95
C LEU A 239 14.15 -11.00 8.96
N ALA A 240 14.06 -12.07 8.17
CA ALA A 240 15.05 -12.41 7.15
C ALA A 240 15.12 -11.33 6.06
N VAL A 241 13.99 -10.90 5.48
CA VAL A 241 13.97 -9.86 4.44
C VAL A 241 14.48 -8.53 4.99
N LEU A 242 14.07 -8.14 6.20
CA LEU A 242 14.55 -6.93 6.85
C LEU A 242 16.06 -6.97 7.09
N ALA A 243 16.58 -8.08 7.63
CA ALA A 243 18.01 -8.24 7.91
C ALA A 243 18.86 -8.23 6.62
N ILE A 244 18.44 -8.99 5.60
CA ILE A 244 19.14 -9.05 4.31
C ILE A 244 19.17 -7.66 3.65
N TYR A 245 18.02 -6.98 3.57
CA TYR A 245 17.94 -5.67 2.93
C TYR A 245 18.76 -4.63 3.71
N ALA A 246 18.62 -4.60 5.05
CA ALA A 246 19.41 -3.70 5.89
C ALA A 246 20.92 -3.95 5.77
N ALA A 247 21.37 -5.20 5.75
CA ALA A 247 22.80 -5.54 5.61
C ALA A 247 23.35 -5.07 4.25
N VAL A 248 22.62 -5.30 3.15
CA VAL A 248 23.03 -4.87 1.81
C VAL A 248 23.05 -3.34 1.71
N VAL A 249 22.03 -2.67 2.27
CA VAL A 249 21.97 -1.19 2.32
C VAL A 249 23.14 -0.64 3.14
N ALA A 250 23.41 -1.18 4.32
CA ALA A 250 24.51 -0.76 5.18
C ALA A 250 25.87 -0.93 4.49
N SER A 251 26.10 -2.07 3.81
CA SER A 251 27.28 -2.30 3.00
C SER A 251 27.43 -1.27 1.87
N GLY A 252 26.33 -1.02 1.16
CA GLY A 252 26.30 0.01 0.10
C GLY A 252 26.56 1.41 0.63
N TRP A 253 26.02 1.73 1.81
CA TRP A 253 26.19 3.05 2.47
C TRP A 253 27.63 3.33 2.84
N ARG A 254 28.34 2.32 3.39
CA ARG A 254 29.77 2.45 3.73
C ARG A 254 30.63 2.77 2.51
N ARG A 255 30.26 2.28 1.31
CA ARG A 255 30.97 2.48 0.04
C ARG A 255 30.59 3.79 -0.68
N ALA A 256 29.40 4.32 -0.41
CA ALA A 256 28.82 5.43 -1.19
C ALA A 256 29.36 6.81 -0.83
N GLY A 257 30.02 6.96 0.29
CA GLY A 257 30.44 8.26 0.84
C GLY A 257 29.22 9.10 1.32
N PRO A 258 29.48 10.30 1.84
CA PRO A 258 28.42 11.15 2.37
C PRO A 258 27.42 11.54 1.26
N PRO A 259 26.13 11.68 1.57
CA PRO A 259 25.13 12.14 0.61
C PRO A 259 25.51 13.50 0.03
N ARG A 260 25.11 13.76 -1.22
CA ARG A 260 25.33 15.08 -1.82
C ARG A 260 24.58 16.14 -1.01
N ALA A 261 25.26 17.24 -0.67
CA ALA A 261 24.57 18.42 -0.19
C ALA A 261 23.63 18.93 -1.30
N ARG A 262 22.33 18.82 -1.06
CA ARG A 262 21.28 19.35 -1.94
C ARG A 262 20.33 20.16 -1.09
N PRO A 263 19.70 21.22 -1.65
CA PRO A 263 18.62 21.91 -0.95
C PRO A 263 17.57 20.89 -0.50
N GLY A 264 17.05 21.07 0.70
CA GLY A 264 15.97 20.23 1.18
C GLY A 264 14.72 20.36 0.30
N ASP A 265 14.01 19.26 0.09
CA ASP A 265 12.75 19.25 -0.64
C ASP A 265 11.59 19.65 0.30
N ALA A 266 11.26 20.93 0.31
CA ALA A 266 10.24 21.47 1.22
C ALA A 266 8.85 20.88 0.97
N VAL A 267 8.50 20.64 -0.31
CA VAL A 267 7.17 20.12 -0.70
C VAL A 267 7.00 18.69 -0.22
N LEU A 268 7.96 17.81 -0.54
CA LEU A 268 7.86 16.41 -0.12
C LEU A 268 8.00 16.24 1.39
N ARG A 269 8.80 17.10 2.07
CA ARG A 269 8.88 17.09 3.54
C ARG A 269 7.57 17.46 4.19
N ALA A 270 6.91 18.54 3.71
CA ALA A 270 5.60 18.92 4.22
C ALA A 270 4.56 17.81 3.98
N ALA A 271 4.52 17.24 2.78
CA ALA A 271 3.62 16.16 2.44
C ALA A 271 3.79 14.93 3.34
N VAL A 272 5.03 14.51 3.58
CA VAL A 272 5.35 13.39 4.47
C VAL A 272 4.94 13.68 5.92
N CYS A 273 5.21 14.89 6.42
CA CYS A 273 4.77 15.28 7.76
C CYS A 273 3.24 15.25 7.89
N VAL A 274 2.51 15.78 6.90
CA VAL A 274 1.05 15.74 6.88
C VAL A 274 0.55 14.30 6.88
N TYR A 275 1.09 13.44 6.00
CA TYR A 275 0.71 12.04 5.89
C TYR A 275 0.89 11.28 7.20
N PHE A 276 2.09 11.27 7.75
CA PHE A 276 2.40 10.51 8.98
C PHE A 276 1.73 11.08 10.24
N THR A 277 1.27 12.32 10.21
CA THR A 277 0.49 12.92 11.30
C THR A 277 -1.00 12.64 11.15
N ALA A 278 -1.52 12.64 9.93
CA ALA A 278 -2.95 12.44 9.67
C ALA A 278 -3.44 11.06 10.13
N LEU A 279 -2.67 10.00 9.92
CA LEU A 279 -3.09 8.64 10.26
C LEU A 279 -3.27 8.42 11.78
N PRO A 280 -2.32 8.78 12.67
CA PRO A 280 -2.57 8.75 14.10
C PRO A 280 -3.74 9.63 14.53
N LEU A 281 -3.92 10.81 13.91
CA LEU A 281 -5.05 11.70 14.22
C LEU A 281 -6.39 11.05 13.85
N ILE A 282 -6.48 10.33 12.74
CA ILE A 282 -7.68 9.56 12.39
C ILE A 282 -8.01 8.58 13.52
N MET A 283 -7.03 7.85 14.05
CA MET A 283 -7.26 6.90 15.15
C MET A 283 -7.68 7.57 16.46
N VAL A 284 -7.27 8.82 16.69
CA VAL A 284 -7.67 9.59 17.88
C VAL A 284 -9.07 10.16 17.75
N CYS A 285 -9.44 10.60 16.54
CA CYS A 285 -10.68 11.35 16.29
C CYS A 285 -11.89 10.47 16.02
N PHE A 286 -11.69 9.22 15.61
CA PHE A 286 -12.78 8.32 15.22
C PHE A 286 -12.75 7.00 15.97
N ASP A 287 -13.94 6.39 16.11
CA ASP A 287 -14.12 5.07 16.69
C ASP A 287 -14.44 4.07 15.57
N PRO A 288 -13.64 3.00 15.40
CA PRO A 288 -13.88 1.99 14.37
C PRO A 288 -15.28 1.37 14.42
N GLN A 289 -15.83 1.13 15.61
CA GLN A 289 -17.14 0.49 15.77
C GLN A 289 -18.31 1.30 15.20
N THR A 290 -18.11 2.61 14.93
CA THR A 290 -19.15 3.46 14.33
C THR A 290 -19.15 3.39 12.81
N HIS A 291 -18.21 2.66 12.22
CA HIS A 291 -18.05 2.56 10.76
C HIS A 291 -18.89 1.40 10.20
N VAL A 292 -19.49 1.64 9.05
CA VAL A 292 -20.24 0.65 8.28
C VAL A 292 -19.75 0.70 6.84
N ASN A 293 -19.44 -0.44 6.26
CA ASN A 293 -19.07 -0.49 4.85
C ASN A 293 -19.89 -1.51 4.08
N ALA A 294 -20.03 -1.28 2.77
CA ALA A 294 -20.54 -2.22 1.82
C ALA A 294 -19.51 -2.39 0.70
N SER A 295 -19.26 -3.61 0.29
CA SER A 295 -18.36 -3.89 -0.82
C SER A 295 -18.65 -5.26 -1.44
N MET A 296 -17.95 -5.54 -2.54
CA MET A 296 -17.96 -6.85 -3.16
C MET A 296 -16.96 -7.74 -2.39
N HIS A 297 -17.46 -8.35 -1.31
CA HIS A 297 -16.69 -9.26 -0.47
C HIS A 297 -16.57 -10.66 -1.09
N GLN A 298 -15.75 -11.50 -0.49
CA GLN A 298 -15.75 -12.92 -0.81
C GLN A 298 -17.14 -13.51 -0.63
N THR A 299 -17.47 -14.52 -1.44
CA THR A 299 -18.76 -15.23 -1.34
C THR A 299 -19.01 -15.67 0.11
N TYR A 300 -20.14 -15.27 0.68
CA TYR A 300 -20.57 -15.69 2.00
C TYR A 300 -21.11 -17.12 1.95
N GLY A 301 -20.73 -17.98 2.89
CA GLY A 301 -21.18 -19.36 2.91
C GLY A 301 -20.84 -20.11 4.18
N ALA A 302 -20.77 -21.45 4.08
CA ALA A 302 -20.45 -22.32 5.20
C ALA A 302 -18.99 -22.12 5.65
N CYS A 303 -18.78 -22.08 6.99
CA CYS A 303 -17.46 -21.95 7.57
C CYS A 303 -16.58 -23.17 7.32
N HIS A 304 -15.27 -22.96 7.26
CA HIS A 304 -14.24 -24.01 7.19
C HIS A 304 -14.30 -24.93 5.98
N VAL A 305 -14.96 -24.53 4.89
CA VAL A 305 -14.92 -25.25 3.62
C VAL A 305 -13.58 -24.99 2.94
N GLU A 306 -12.73 -26.01 2.93
CA GLU A 306 -11.40 -25.92 2.34
C GLU A 306 -11.42 -25.93 0.81
N ALA A 307 -10.49 -25.19 0.21
CA ALA A 307 -10.15 -25.23 -1.21
C ALA A 307 -8.65 -24.98 -1.38
N THR A 308 -8.08 -25.47 -2.46
CA THR A 308 -6.66 -25.25 -2.76
C THR A 308 -6.52 -24.15 -3.81
N ASP A 309 -5.70 -23.13 -3.51
CA ASP A 309 -5.39 -22.07 -4.45
C ASP A 309 -4.35 -22.50 -5.50
N ILE A 310 -4.08 -21.61 -6.47
CA ILE A 310 -3.13 -21.88 -7.55
C ILE A 310 -1.67 -22.07 -7.07
N THR A 311 -1.37 -21.70 -5.83
CA THR A 311 -0.04 -21.86 -5.22
C THR A 311 0.08 -23.19 -4.45
N GLY A 312 -1.00 -23.95 -4.34
CA GLY A 312 -1.07 -25.19 -3.59
C GLY A 312 -1.39 -25.01 -2.10
N LEU A 313 -1.70 -23.78 -1.65
CA LEU A 313 -2.10 -23.54 -0.27
C LEU A 313 -3.57 -23.87 -0.05
N THR A 314 -3.86 -24.48 1.09
CA THR A 314 -5.24 -24.66 1.57
C THR A 314 -5.77 -23.34 2.09
N ARG A 315 -6.95 -22.95 1.61
CA ARG A 315 -7.66 -21.73 1.91
C ARG A 315 -9.09 -22.05 2.32
N PHE A 316 -9.73 -21.15 3.05
CA PHE A 316 -11.17 -21.24 3.25
C PHE A 316 -11.91 -20.61 2.07
N LYS A 317 -12.89 -21.34 1.52
CA LYS A 317 -13.58 -20.96 0.29
C LYS A 317 -14.54 -19.79 0.48
N TYR A 318 -15.13 -19.67 1.67
CA TYR A 318 -16.18 -18.71 1.93
C TYR A 318 -15.82 -17.82 3.12
N LEU A 319 -16.29 -16.59 3.09
CA LEU A 319 -16.37 -15.77 4.29
C LEU A 319 -17.60 -16.21 5.09
N CYS A 320 -17.50 -16.31 6.40
CA CYS A 320 -18.62 -16.72 7.24
C CYS A 320 -18.61 -15.99 8.61
N ALA A 321 -19.72 -16.06 9.34
CA ALA A 321 -19.90 -15.31 10.58
C ALA A 321 -18.98 -15.73 11.73
N GLU A 322 -18.37 -16.92 11.66
CA GLU A 322 -17.47 -17.46 12.68
C GLU A 322 -15.99 -17.30 12.34
N ASP A 323 -15.70 -16.81 11.11
CA ASP A 323 -14.38 -16.88 10.49
C ASP A 323 -13.63 -15.55 10.49
N PHE A 324 -14.19 -14.55 11.15
CA PHE A 324 -13.58 -13.23 11.25
C PHE A 324 -13.77 -12.68 12.65
N ASP A 325 -12.72 -12.19 13.22
CA ASP A 325 -12.73 -11.68 14.58
C ASP A 325 -11.82 -10.47 14.79
N GLU A 326 -11.05 -10.11 13.76
CA GLU A 326 -10.02 -9.09 13.89
C GLU A 326 -10.53 -7.67 13.59
N ASP A 327 -11.05 -7.42 12.40
CA ASP A 327 -11.23 -6.07 11.87
C ASP A 327 -12.69 -5.66 11.68
N PHE A 328 -13.64 -6.59 11.55
CA PHE A 328 -15.05 -6.28 11.30
C PHE A 328 -16.01 -7.26 11.99
N SER A 329 -17.31 -6.97 11.90
CA SER A 329 -18.39 -7.79 12.46
C SER A 329 -19.65 -7.68 11.61
N PHE A 330 -20.70 -8.41 11.96
CA PHE A 330 -22.06 -8.25 11.43
C PHE A 330 -23.03 -7.61 12.42
N ALA A 331 -22.53 -6.94 13.46
CA ALA A 331 -23.37 -6.43 14.56
C ALA A 331 -24.36 -5.32 14.14
N CYS A 332 -24.12 -4.65 13.01
CA CYS A 332 -24.98 -3.58 12.51
C CYS A 332 -26.02 -4.03 11.48
N VAL A 333 -26.06 -5.32 11.12
CA VAL A 333 -27.05 -5.85 10.16
C VAL A 333 -28.08 -6.71 10.87
N ASP A 334 -29.36 -6.56 10.48
CA ASP A 334 -30.47 -7.31 11.06
C ASP A 334 -30.43 -8.80 10.69
N ARG A 335 -29.85 -9.11 9.55
CA ARG A 335 -29.71 -10.48 9.04
C ARG A 335 -28.34 -10.68 8.41
N LEU A 336 -27.76 -11.86 8.66
CA LEU A 336 -26.55 -12.30 7.96
C LEU A 336 -26.78 -12.40 6.46
N PRO A 337 -25.73 -12.20 5.63
CA PRO A 337 -25.84 -12.40 4.19
C PRO A 337 -26.38 -13.77 3.84
N ALA A 338 -27.17 -13.89 2.79
CA ALA A 338 -27.59 -15.18 2.29
C ALA A 338 -26.39 -15.96 1.73
N ALA A 339 -26.38 -17.28 1.87
CA ALA A 339 -25.35 -18.11 1.27
C ALA A 339 -25.27 -17.84 -0.25
N GLY A 340 -24.08 -17.66 -0.76
CA GLY A 340 -23.82 -17.27 -2.14
C GLY A 340 -23.79 -15.76 -2.40
N SER A 341 -24.06 -14.92 -1.39
CA SER A 341 -23.93 -13.46 -1.55
C SER A 341 -22.47 -13.06 -1.71
N GLU A 342 -22.20 -12.16 -2.66
CA GLU A 342 -20.87 -11.56 -2.91
C GLU A 342 -20.84 -10.07 -2.55
N TRP A 343 -21.99 -9.39 -2.60
CA TRP A 343 -22.12 -7.99 -2.17
C TRP A 343 -22.92 -7.93 -0.87
N TYR A 344 -22.30 -7.43 0.19
CA TYR A 344 -22.95 -7.27 1.48
C TYR A 344 -22.28 -6.22 2.37
N THR A 345 -22.93 -5.90 3.46
CA THR A 345 -22.50 -4.92 4.44
C THR A 345 -21.81 -5.61 5.61
N VAL A 346 -20.71 -5.02 6.06
CA VAL A 346 -20.04 -5.35 7.32
C VAL A 346 -19.90 -4.11 8.19
N CYS A 347 -19.70 -4.33 9.48
CA CYS A 347 -19.62 -3.30 10.51
C CYS A 347 -18.20 -3.24 11.07
N GLY A 348 -17.71 -2.07 11.38
CA GLY A 348 -16.53 -1.92 12.20
C GLY A 348 -16.78 -2.50 13.61
N ARG A 349 -15.73 -2.78 14.33
CA ARG A 349 -15.84 -3.35 15.67
C ARG A 349 -14.99 -2.61 16.70
N ALA A 350 -15.35 -2.75 17.98
CA ALA A 350 -14.51 -2.30 19.07
C ALA A 350 -13.27 -3.21 19.18
N HIS A 351 -12.12 -2.61 19.33
CA HIS A 351 -10.86 -3.32 19.50
C HIS A 351 -10.32 -3.16 20.92
N THR A 352 -10.21 -4.23 21.67
CA THR A 352 -9.72 -4.21 23.06
C THR A 352 -8.31 -3.64 23.21
N SER A 353 -7.47 -3.80 22.17
CA SER A 353 -6.10 -3.31 22.15
C SER A 353 -5.92 -2.02 21.33
N PHE A 354 -6.99 -1.27 21.07
CA PHE A 354 -6.94 -0.09 20.20
C PHE A 354 -5.88 0.94 20.60
N PRO A 355 -5.69 1.30 21.90
CA PRO A 355 -4.60 2.19 22.31
C PRO A 355 -3.19 1.69 21.95
N ARG A 356 -2.98 0.37 21.94
CA ARG A 356 -1.70 -0.23 21.53
C ARG A 356 -1.44 -0.02 20.03
N TRP A 357 -2.47 -0.17 19.20
CA TRP A 357 -2.34 0.11 17.77
C TRP A 357 -2.16 1.59 17.48
N MET A 358 -2.87 2.46 18.19
CA MET A 358 -2.65 3.92 18.12
C MET A 358 -1.20 4.28 18.44
N ALA A 359 -0.64 3.74 19.52
CA ALA A 359 0.76 3.95 19.88
C ALA A 359 1.72 3.40 18.82
N GLY A 360 1.42 2.23 18.24
CA GLY A 360 2.19 1.64 17.15
C GLY A 360 2.20 2.52 15.90
N VAL A 361 1.03 2.98 15.46
CA VAL A 361 0.88 3.86 14.30
C VAL A 361 1.57 5.19 14.53
N ALA A 362 1.44 5.78 15.74
CA ALA A 362 2.13 7.02 16.11
C ALA A 362 3.67 6.84 16.10
N GLY A 363 4.17 5.71 16.63
CA GLY A 363 5.58 5.36 16.60
C GLY A 363 6.13 5.18 15.18
N LEU A 364 5.39 4.46 14.33
CA LEU A 364 5.72 4.31 12.92
C LEU A 364 5.69 5.66 12.19
N GLY A 365 4.70 6.51 12.50
CA GLY A 365 4.60 7.86 11.97
C GLY A 365 5.79 8.73 12.35
N ALA A 366 6.18 8.73 13.62
CA ALA A 366 7.35 9.47 14.10
C ALA A 366 8.65 8.97 13.42
N LEU A 367 8.84 7.66 13.33
CA LEU A 367 9.99 7.06 12.63
C LEU A 367 9.97 7.42 11.14
N GLY A 368 8.80 7.38 10.50
CA GLY A 368 8.62 7.78 9.10
C GLY A 368 9.02 9.24 8.87
N ILE A 369 8.55 10.16 9.71
CA ILE A 369 8.94 11.57 9.64
C ILE A 369 10.46 11.72 9.75
N LEU A 370 11.08 11.09 10.75
CA LEU A 370 12.54 11.17 10.95
C LEU A 370 13.33 10.67 9.74
N VAL A 371 12.97 9.48 9.22
CA VAL A 371 13.64 8.86 8.08
C VAL A 371 13.49 9.72 6.82
N TYR A 372 12.27 10.15 6.52
CA TYR A 372 12.02 10.94 5.31
C TYR A 372 12.60 12.36 5.39
N LEU A 373 12.56 13.03 6.56
CA LEU A 373 13.23 14.32 6.74
C LEU A 373 14.74 14.19 6.57
N TYR A 374 15.34 13.09 7.05
CA TYR A 374 16.75 12.80 6.80
C TYR A 374 17.04 12.59 5.31
N LEU A 375 16.31 11.73 4.64
CA LEU A 375 16.50 11.43 3.21
C LEU A 375 16.24 12.65 2.33
N LEU A 376 15.24 13.46 2.65
CA LEU A 376 14.88 14.68 1.93
C LEU A 376 15.75 15.91 2.32
N GLY A 377 16.73 15.73 3.20
CA GLY A 377 17.71 16.77 3.56
C GLY A 377 17.22 17.76 4.62
N GLY A 378 16.09 17.45 5.34
CA GLY A 378 15.52 18.37 6.34
C GLY A 378 16.31 18.53 7.63
N LEU A 379 17.02 17.48 8.06
CA LEU A 379 17.76 17.46 9.34
C LEU A 379 19.21 18.01 9.28
N ARG A 380 19.71 18.45 8.12
CA ARG A 380 21.11 18.88 7.92
C ARG A 380 21.40 20.36 8.13
N ARG A 381 20.48 21.15 8.62
CA ARG A 381 20.70 22.55 8.96
C ARG A 381 21.29 22.71 10.39
N GLY A 382 22.48 22.18 10.63
CA GLY A 382 23.06 22.28 11.95
C GLY A 382 24.60 22.41 12.01
N ARG A 383 25.31 22.44 10.88
CA ARG A 383 26.72 22.80 10.85
C ARG A 383 26.90 23.94 9.87
N GLY A 384 27.17 25.14 10.45
CA GLY A 384 27.42 26.34 9.70
C GLY A 384 28.51 26.16 8.66
N GLU A 385 28.16 26.40 7.40
CA GLU A 385 29.13 26.87 6.45
C GLU A 385 29.21 28.38 6.59
N PRO A 386 30.41 28.95 6.82
CA PRO A 386 30.60 30.40 6.74
C PRO A 386 30.25 30.82 5.29
N GLY A 387 29.41 31.84 5.18
CA GLY A 387 29.06 32.42 3.88
C GLY A 387 30.29 32.87 3.12
N VAL A 388 30.33 32.50 1.85
CA VAL A 388 31.09 33.16 0.81
C VAL A 388 30.11 33.72 -0.20
#